data_9182df0a3f59627fcc7017ee403f4f96
#
_entry.id   9182df0a3f59627fcc7017ee403f4f96
#
_cell.length_a   1.000
_cell.length_b   1.000
_cell.length_c   1.000
_cell.angle_alpha   90.00
_cell.angle_beta   90.00
_cell.angle_gamma   90.00
#
_symmetry.space_group_name_H-M   'P 1'
#
loop_
_entity.id
_entity.type
_entity.pdbx_description
1 polymer ?
#
loop_
_entity_poly.entity_id
_entity_poly.type
_entity_poly.pdbx_seq_one_letter_code
_entity_poly.pdbx_strand_id
1 'polypeptide(L)'
;MSTTTYIIIMAVCLLLSAYFSATETAFSSANVTRLKMLAEKGNSRAALACRLLERYDKLLSTILIGNNIVNIAMASLATALFVKSFGDAGATLSTIVVTVVVLIFGEISPKSIAKDCAENWAMTAAPFLRCLIWLLMPLNALFSLWKKLLARMFHLDGDNKMSPEELLMLVNEVQQEGSIDKDEGDLLKNAIGFSEQTAEDILCLLYTSP
;
A
#
# COMPACT_ATOMS: atom_id res chain seq x y z
N MET A 1 1.36 -16.34 34.76
CA MET A 1 0.38 -16.70 33.72
C MET A 1 0.41 -18.21 33.51
N SER A 2 -0.75 -18.83 33.30
CA SER A 2 -0.80 -20.26 32.94
C SER A 2 -0.32 -20.49 31.51
N THR A 3 0.18 -21.69 31.22
CA THR A 3 0.61 -22.07 29.86
C THR A 3 -0.53 -21.90 28.83
N THR A 4 -1.74 -22.23 29.26
CA THR A 4 -2.96 -22.05 28.43
C THR A 4 -3.18 -20.59 28.06
N THR A 5 -2.94 -19.63 28.99
CA THR A 5 -3.08 -18.20 28.71
C THR A 5 -2.08 -17.74 27.64
N TYR A 6 -0.82 -18.21 27.71
CA TYR A 6 0.19 -17.90 26.68
C TYR A 6 -0.25 -18.36 25.29
N ILE A 7 -0.73 -19.61 25.19
CA ILE A 7 -1.18 -20.21 23.92
C ILE A 7 -2.36 -19.43 23.33
N ILE A 8 -3.35 -19.06 24.17
CA ILE A 8 -4.53 -18.31 23.70
C ILE A 8 -4.11 -16.94 23.16
N ILE A 9 -3.26 -16.20 23.90
CA ILE A 9 -2.82 -14.88 23.45
C ILE A 9 -1.99 -14.99 22.18
N MET A 10 -1.12 -15.98 22.06
CA MET A 10 -0.33 -16.23 20.84
C MET A 10 -1.23 -16.56 19.65
N ALA A 11 -2.28 -17.37 19.85
CA ALA A 11 -3.25 -17.67 18.79
C ALA A 11 -3.99 -16.41 18.32
N VAL A 12 -4.41 -15.55 19.25
CA VAL A 12 -5.02 -14.25 18.92
C VAL A 12 -4.03 -13.34 18.16
N CYS A 13 -2.78 -13.28 18.58
CA CYS A 13 -1.73 -12.54 17.88
C CYS A 13 -1.53 -13.07 16.45
N LEU A 14 -1.50 -14.40 16.27
CA LEU A 14 -1.35 -15.00 14.94
C LEU A 14 -2.52 -14.63 14.02
N LEU A 15 -3.75 -14.68 14.52
CA LEU A 15 -4.95 -14.27 13.76
C LEU A 15 -4.93 -12.78 13.40
N LEU A 16 -4.47 -11.93 14.31
CA LEU A 16 -4.31 -10.49 14.03
C LEU A 16 -3.20 -10.24 13.02
N SER A 17 -2.08 -10.95 13.10
CA SER A 17 -1.00 -10.87 12.10
C SER A 17 -1.52 -11.27 10.72
N ALA A 18 -2.23 -12.39 10.62
CA ALA A 18 -2.88 -12.84 9.38
C ALA A 18 -3.86 -11.78 8.83
N TYR A 19 -4.65 -11.17 9.71
CA TYR A 19 -5.58 -10.11 9.32
C TYR A 19 -4.86 -8.88 8.76
N PHE A 20 -3.79 -8.40 9.41
CA PHE A 20 -3.02 -7.26 8.93
C PHE A 20 -2.32 -7.56 7.61
N SER A 21 -1.70 -8.73 7.48
CA SER A 21 -1.03 -9.17 6.25
C SER A 21 -2.00 -9.31 5.07
N ALA A 22 -3.17 -9.90 5.31
CA ALA A 22 -4.23 -9.98 4.31
C ALA A 22 -4.74 -8.60 3.91
N THR A 23 -4.88 -7.69 4.87
CA THR A 23 -5.38 -6.34 4.65
C THR A 23 -4.39 -5.50 3.84
N GLU A 24 -3.10 -5.59 4.14
CA GLU A 24 -2.04 -4.96 3.36
C GLU A 24 -2.14 -5.36 1.89
N THR A 25 -2.20 -6.66 1.63
CA THR A 25 -2.27 -7.21 0.27
C THR A 25 -3.58 -6.84 -0.43
N ALA A 26 -4.70 -6.88 0.28
CA ALA A 26 -5.99 -6.50 -0.28
C ALA A 26 -6.01 -5.04 -0.76
N PHE A 27 -5.52 -4.10 0.04
CA PHE A 27 -5.49 -2.69 -0.34
C PHE A 27 -4.45 -2.37 -1.43
N SER A 28 -3.35 -3.12 -1.51
CA SER A 28 -2.36 -2.95 -2.58
C SER A 28 -2.78 -3.58 -3.91
N SER A 29 -3.62 -4.63 -3.87
CA SER A 29 -4.07 -5.36 -5.07
C SER A 29 -5.48 -4.98 -5.53
N ALA A 30 -6.23 -4.19 -4.75
CA ALA A 30 -7.61 -3.83 -5.06
C ALA A 30 -7.71 -2.92 -6.29
N ASN A 31 -8.66 -3.22 -7.17
CA ASN A 31 -8.98 -2.37 -8.30
C ASN A 31 -9.77 -1.13 -7.86
N VAL A 32 -9.08 0.01 -7.85
CA VAL A 32 -9.65 1.30 -7.40
C VAL A 32 -10.88 1.71 -8.22
N THR A 33 -10.87 1.47 -9.53
CA THR A 33 -11.99 1.81 -10.43
C THR A 33 -13.23 0.99 -10.04
N ARG A 34 -13.06 -0.30 -9.76
CA ARG A 34 -14.14 -1.17 -9.31
C ARG A 34 -14.70 -0.75 -7.95
N LEU A 35 -13.84 -0.36 -7.02
CA LEU A 35 -14.28 0.18 -5.71
C LEU A 35 -15.04 1.49 -5.87
N LYS A 36 -14.63 2.40 -6.77
CA LYS A 36 -15.34 3.64 -7.08
C LYS A 36 -16.74 3.37 -7.65
N MET A 37 -16.84 2.46 -8.63
CA MET A 37 -18.14 2.07 -9.19
C MET A 37 -19.10 1.49 -8.12
N LEU A 38 -18.56 0.70 -7.17
CA LEU A 38 -19.37 0.18 -6.06
C LEU A 38 -19.80 1.28 -5.08
N ALA A 39 -18.95 2.27 -4.84
CA ALA A 39 -19.25 3.43 -4.02
C ALA A 39 -20.36 4.29 -4.64
N GLU A 40 -20.34 4.54 -5.94
CA GLU A 40 -21.37 5.25 -6.70
C GLU A 40 -22.72 4.52 -6.68
N LYS A 41 -22.70 3.18 -6.62
CA LYS A 41 -23.90 2.35 -6.44
C LYS A 41 -24.46 2.37 -5.00
N GLY A 42 -23.90 3.21 -4.11
CA GLY A 42 -24.40 3.39 -2.74
C GLY A 42 -23.75 2.48 -1.70
N ASN A 43 -22.68 1.74 -2.03
CA ASN A 43 -21.98 0.93 -1.05
C ASN A 43 -21.07 1.79 -0.16
N SER A 44 -21.52 2.05 1.07
CA SER A 44 -20.79 2.88 2.05
C SER A 44 -19.41 2.32 2.44
N ARG A 45 -19.24 0.99 2.43
CA ARG A 45 -17.95 0.35 2.73
C ARG A 45 -16.95 0.55 1.59
N ALA A 46 -17.41 0.48 0.34
CA ALA A 46 -16.59 0.79 -0.83
C ALA A 46 -16.16 2.26 -0.83
N ALA A 47 -17.08 3.19 -0.52
CA ALA A 47 -16.76 4.61 -0.38
C ALA A 47 -15.72 4.86 0.73
N LEU A 48 -15.80 4.13 1.85
CA LEU A 48 -14.81 4.22 2.92
C LEU A 48 -13.45 3.67 2.48
N ALA A 49 -13.42 2.53 1.79
CA ALA A 49 -12.19 1.95 1.25
C ALA A 49 -11.50 2.90 0.25
N CYS A 50 -12.26 3.56 -0.63
CA CYS A 50 -11.72 4.58 -1.54
C CYS A 50 -11.08 5.76 -0.78
N ARG A 51 -11.75 6.28 0.26
CA ARG A 51 -11.20 7.37 1.09
C ARG A 51 -9.92 6.96 1.84
N LEU A 52 -9.80 5.69 2.22
CA LEU A 52 -8.58 5.18 2.84
C LEU A 52 -7.46 5.08 1.81
N LEU A 53 -7.76 4.67 0.57
CA LEU A 53 -6.80 4.62 -0.54
C LEU A 53 -6.29 6.01 -0.96
N GLU A 54 -7.10 7.07 -0.85
CA GLU A 54 -6.64 8.45 -1.06
C GLU A 54 -5.54 8.87 -0.09
N ARG A 55 -5.43 8.20 1.06
CA ARG A 55 -4.39 8.41 2.08
C ARG A 55 -3.54 7.16 2.29
N TYR A 56 -3.12 6.56 1.18
CA TYR A 56 -2.45 5.26 1.15
C TYR A 56 -1.24 5.16 2.08
N ASP A 57 -0.40 6.20 2.13
CA ASP A 57 0.76 6.24 3.02
C ASP A 57 0.39 6.06 4.51
N LYS A 58 -0.69 6.73 4.95
CA LYS A 58 -1.16 6.61 6.34
C LYS A 58 -1.79 5.25 6.61
N LEU A 59 -2.53 4.74 5.64
CA LEU A 59 -3.14 3.41 5.70
C LEU A 59 -2.05 2.34 5.84
N LEU A 60 -1.07 2.35 4.93
CA LEU A 60 0.02 1.38 4.91
C LEU A 60 0.86 1.45 6.20
N SER A 61 1.24 2.65 6.64
CA SER A 61 1.97 2.83 7.91
C SER A 61 1.19 2.27 9.10
N THR A 62 -0.13 2.48 9.15
CA THR A 62 -0.97 1.97 10.24
C THR A 62 -1.02 0.44 10.25
N ILE A 63 -1.17 -0.19 9.08
CA ILE A 63 -1.18 -1.65 8.95
C ILE A 63 0.16 -2.24 9.36
N LEU A 64 1.28 -1.65 8.88
CA LEU A 64 2.63 -2.09 9.22
C LEU A 64 2.92 -1.97 10.73
N ILE A 65 2.53 -0.86 11.36
CA ILE A 65 2.68 -0.68 12.79
C ILE A 65 1.89 -1.75 13.55
N GLY A 66 0.62 -1.97 13.18
CA GLY A 66 -0.23 -2.98 13.80
C GLY A 66 0.35 -4.39 13.69
N ASN A 67 0.78 -4.75 12.49
CA ASN A 67 1.40 -6.05 12.22
C ASN A 67 2.68 -6.26 13.03
N ASN A 68 3.56 -5.26 13.07
CA ASN A 68 4.81 -5.34 13.83
C ASN A 68 4.56 -5.45 15.33
N ILE A 69 3.64 -4.67 15.91
CA ILE A 69 3.29 -4.78 17.33
C ILE A 69 2.85 -6.20 17.68
N VAL A 70 1.98 -6.79 16.85
CA VAL A 70 1.42 -8.13 17.07
C VAL A 70 2.52 -9.20 16.93
N ASN A 71 3.37 -9.09 15.91
CA ASN A 71 4.44 -10.06 15.66
C ASN A 71 5.51 -10.02 16.78
N ILE A 72 5.89 -8.82 17.25
CA ILE A 72 6.84 -8.65 18.36
C ILE A 72 6.22 -9.21 19.66
N ALA A 73 4.96 -8.92 19.95
CA ALA A 73 4.25 -9.45 21.11
C ALA A 73 4.20 -10.99 21.07
N MET A 74 3.86 -11.57 19.92
CA MET A 74 3.83 -13.01 19.73
C MET A 74 5.20 -13.65 19.95
N ALA A 75 6.26 -13.10 19.36
CA ALA A 75 7.62 -13.59 19.50
C ALA A 75 8.10 -13.54 20.97
N SER A 76 7.79 -12.44 21.69
CA SER A 76 8.14 -12.27 23.09
C SER A 76 7.43 -13.29 23.99
N LEU A 77 6.13 -13.51 23.78
CA LEU A 77 5.34 -14.48 24.53
C LEU A 77 5.80 -15.91 24.26
N ALA A 78 6.10 -16.24 23.00
CA ALA A 78 6.62 -17.54 22.64
C ALA A 78 7.98 -17.81 23.28
N THR A 79 8.90 -16.84 23.22
CA THR A 79 10.19 -16.98 23.87
C THR A 79 10.06 -17.22 25.37
N ALA A 80 9.18 -16.46 26.06
CA ALA A 80 8.92 -16.66 27.48
C ALA A 80 8.38 -18.07 27.79
N LEU A 81 7.49 -18.60 26.94
CA LEU A 81 6.91 -19.92 27.09
C LEU A 81 7.96 -21.03 26.86
N PHE A 82 8.74 -20.90 25.77
CA PHE A 82 9.73 -21.90 25.39
C PHE A 82 10.91 -21.95 26.37
N VAL A 83 11.40 -20.80 26.85
CA VAL A 83 12.46 -20.74 27.87
C VAL A 83 11.97 -21.39 29.19
N LYS A 84 10.71 -21.17 29.57
CA LYS A 84 10.13 -21.83 30.74
C LYS A 84 10.05 -23.35 30.59
N SER A 85 9.89 -23.87 29.36
CA SER A 85 9.70 -25.29 29.10
C SER A 85 11.00 -26.03 28.77
N PHE A 86 11.96 -25.39 28.10
CA PHE A 86 13.17 -25.99 27.52
C PHE A 86 14.46 -25.35 28.03
N GLY A 87 14.40 -24.40 28.99
CA GLY A 87 15.59 -23.72 29.53
C GLY A 87 16.31 -22.88 28.45
N ASP A 88 17.64 -22.85 28.49
CA ASP A 88 18.48 -21.97 27.65
C ASP A 88 18.29 -22.20 26.14
N ALA A 89 18.03 -23.43 25.71
CA ALA A 89 17.76 -23.76 24.32
C ALA A 89 16.39 -23.23 23.83
N GLY A 90 15.49 -22.87 24.74
CA GLY A 90 14.13 -22.45 24.45
C GLY A 90 14.05 -21.18 23.60
N ALA A 91 14.98 -20.23 23.77
CA ALA A 91 14.98 -19.00 23.00
C ALA A 91 15.23 -19.25 21.50
N THR A 92 16.23 -20.08 21.18
CA THR A 92 16.55 -20.45 19.80
C THR A 92 15.43 -21.26 19.15
N LEU A 93 14.90 -22.26 19.89
CA LEU A 93 13.81 -23.09 19.41
C LEU A 93 12.53 -22.27 19.16
N SER A 94 12.20 -21.34 20.06
CA SER A 94 11.11 -20.39 19.91
C SER A 94 11.23 -19.58 18.62
N THR A 95 12.40 -19.01 18.35
CA THR A 95 12.64 -18.21 17.15
C THR A 95 12.37 -19.02 15.87
N ILE A 96 12.88 -20.23 15.78
CA ILE A 96 12.67 -21.10 14.61
C ILE A 96 11.19 -21.42 14.42
N VAL A 97 10.53 -21.90 15.49
CA VAL A 97 9.13 -22.31 15.43
C VAL A 97 8.20 -21.13 15.10
N VAL A 98 8.40 -20.00 15.79
CA VAL A 98 7.54 -18.79 15.57
C VAL A 98 7.75 -18.25 14.17
N THR A 99 9.00 -18.19 13.68
CA THR A 99 9.27 -17.69 12.33
C THR A 99 8.52 -18.53 11.29
N VAL A 100 8.59 -19.86 11.37
CA VAL A 100 7.90 -20.74 10.41
C VAL A 100 6.39 -20.60 10.52
N VAL A 101 5.83 -20.57 11.73
CA VAL A 101 4.40 -20.44 11.95
C VAL A 101 3.86 -19.09 11.48
N VAL A 102 4.54 -17.98 11.81
CA VAL A 102 4.13 -16.64 11.36
C VAL A 102 4.24 -16.52 9.85
N LEU A 103 5.33 -16.98 9.24
CA LEU A 103 5.50 -16.94 7.80
C LEU A 103 4.37 -17.67 7.07
N ILE A 104 4.06 -18.89 7.47
CA ILE A 104 3.05 -19.71 6.77
C ILE A 104 1.63 -19.18 7.05
N PHE A 105 1.26 -19.05 8.33
CA PHE A 105 -0.12 -18.78 8.73
C PHE A 105 -0.41 -17.29 8.96
N GLY A 106 0.60 -16.50 9.30
CA GLY A 106 0.45 -15.05 9.55
C GLY A 106 0.71 -14.19 8.31
N GLU A 107 1.49 -14.67 7.33
CA GLU A 107 1.88 -13.83 6.19
C GLU A 107 1.55 -14.46 4.83
N ILE A 108 2.15 -15.59 4.45
CA ILE A 108 2.06 -16.11 3.09
C ILE A 108 0.62 -16.52 2.73
N SER A 109 0.01 -17.39 3.56
CA SER A 109 -1.35 -17.89 3.27
C SER A 109 -2.40 -16.78 3.27
N PRO A 110 -2.45 -15.87 4.27
CA PRO A 110 -3.42 -14.78 4.26
C PRO A 110 -3.24 -13.81 3.09
N LYS A 111 -1.99 -13.48 2.70
CA LYS A 111 -1.70 -12.63 1.55
C LYS A 111 -2.17 -13.26 0.24
N SER A 112 -1.96 -14.56 0.06
CA SER A 112 -2.43 -15.28 -1.13
C SER A 112 -3.95 -15.21 -1.25
N ILE A 113 -4.67 -15.54 -0.18
CA ILE A 113 -6.15 -15.50 -0.17
C ILE A 113 -6.68 -14.08 -0.41
N ALA A 114 -6.06 -13.09 0.24
CA ALA A 114 -6.49 -11.71 0.14
C ALA A 114 -6.30 -11.12 -1.28
N LYS A 115 -5.32 -11.60 -2.03
CA LYS A 115 -5.10 -11.21 -3.42
C LYS A 115 -6.27 -11.61 -4.33
N ASP A 116 -6.85 -12.80 -4.10
CA ASP A 116 -7.95 -13.31 -4.92
C ASP A 116 -9.30 -12.62 -4.63
N CYS A 117 -9.47 -12.04 -3.44
CA CYS A 117 -10.70 -11.37 -3.02
C CYS A 117 -10.46 -9.93 -2.52
N ALA A 118 -9.54 -9.22 -3.15
CA ALA A 118 -8.98 -7.96 -2.67
C ALA A 118 -10.04 -6.89 -2.37
N GLU A 119 -11.00 -6.64 -3.27
CA GLU A 119 -12.02 -5.61 -3.07
C GLU A 119 -12.97 -5.96 -1.92
N ASN A 120 -13.41 -7.21 -1.82
CA ASN A 120 -14.31 -7.65 -0.76
C ASN A 120 -13.64 -7.57 0.60
N TRP A 121 -12.37 -7.97 0.68
CA TRP A 121 -11.59 -7.88 1.89
C TRP A 121 -11.35 -6.42 2.30
N ALA A 122 -10.93 -5.56 1.36
CA ALA A 122 -10.71 -4.13 1.60
C ALA A 122 -11.98 -3.44 2.13
N MET A 123 -13.15 -3.71 1.53
CA MET A 123 -14.42 -3.18 2.01
C MET A 123 -14.78 -3.65 3.41
N THR A 124 -14.47 -4.90 3.76
CA THR A 124 -14.77 -5.46 5.07
C THR A 124 -13.80 -4.94 6.14
N ALA A 125 -12.53 -4.76 5.79
CA ALA A 125 -11.50 -4.27 6.70
C ALA A 125 -11.56 -2.75 6.92
N ALA A 126 -12.11 -1.97 5.98
CA ALA A 126 -12.12 -0.50 6.00
C ALA A 126 -12.66 0.12 7.30
N PRO A 127 -13.77 -0.34 7.92
CA PRO A 127 -14.27 0.26 9.15
C PRO A 127 -13.31 0.09 10.33
N PHE A 128 -12.71 -1.10 10.48
CA PHE A 128 -11.73 -1.37 11.53
C PHE A 128 -10.46 -0.55 11.34
N LEU A 129 -9.96 -0.45 10.11
CA LEU A 129 -8.78 0.35 9.79
C LEU A 129 -8.98 1.84 10.06
N ARG A 130 -10.17 2.37 9.77
CA ARG A 130 -10.51 3.76 10.13
C ARG A 130 -10.37 4.02 11.63
N CYS A 131 -10.87 3.10 12.46
CA CYS A 131 -10.73 3.18 13.91
C CYS A 131 -9.25 3.09 14.33
N LEU A 132 -8.51 2.18 13.74
CA LEU A 132 -7.09 1.97 14.03
C LEU A 132 -6.23 3.17 13.61
N ILE A 133 -6.50 3.77 12.45
CA ILE A 133 -5.83 5.01 11.99
C ILE A 133 -6.06 6.14 12.99
N TRP A 134 -7.27 6.28 13.51
CA TRP A 134 -7.59 7.28 14.51
C TRP A 134 -6.82 7.02 15.83
N LEU A 135 -6.79 5.77 16.28
CA LEU A 135 -6.07 5.37 17.50
C LEU A 135 -4.56 5.57 17.37
N LEU A 136 -3.98 5.26 16.19
CA LEU A 136 -2.55 5.39 15.91
C LEU A 136 -2.17 6.76 15.33
N MET A 137 -3.08 7.74 15.33
CA MET A 137 -2.83 9.10 14.83
C MET A 137 -1.57 9.75 15.43
N PRO A 138 -1.30 9.69 16.75
CA PRO A 138 -0.11 10.31 17.33
C PRO A 138 1.18 9.64 16.82
N LEU A 139 1.16 8.32 16.65
CA LEU A 139 2.30 7.57 16.13
C LEU A 139 2.53 7.83 14.64
N ASN A 140 1.46 7.89 13.86
CA ASN A 140 1.53 8.27 12.44
C ASN A 140 2.04 9.71 12.25
N ALA A 141 1.72 10.64 13.15
CA ALA A 141 2.28 12.00 13.12
C ALA A 141 3.80 12.00 13.34
N LEU A 142 4.29 11.19 14.27
CA LEU A 142 5.74 11.01 14.51
C LEU A 142 6.45 10.47 13.26
N PHE A 143 5.88 9.44 12.59
CA PHE A 143 6.43 8.90 11.35
C PHE A 143 6.42 9.91 10.20
N SER A 144 5.35 10.71 10.08
CA SER A 144 5.29 11.75 9.04
C SER A 144 6.33 12.85 9.26
N LEU A 145 6.61 13.19 10.52
CA LEU A 145 7.68 14.13 10.87
C LEU A 145 9.06 13.55 10.50
N TRP A 146 9.28 12.26 10.81
CA TRP A 146 10.51 11.57 10.46
C TRP A 146 10.71 11.49 8.94
N LYS A 147 9.65 11.15 8.18
CA LYS A 147 9.67 11.15 6.70
C LYS A 147 10.05 12.51 6.13
N LYS A 148 9.48 13.62 6.68
CA LYS A 148 9.85 14.99 6.29
C LYS A 148 11.31 15.32 6.60
N LEU A 149 11.80 14.87 7.75
CA LEU A 149 13.20 15.08 8.13
C LEU A 149 14.15 14.35 7.16
N LEU A 150 13.85 13.08 6.83
CA LEU A 150 14.60 12.31 5.85
C LEU A 150 14.55 12.94 4.46
N ALA A 151 13.38 13.36 3.99
CA ALA A 151 13.22 14.01 2.69
C ALA A 151 14.09 15.28 2.59
N ARG A 152 14.12 16.08 3.67
CA ARG A 152 14.97 17.26 3.75
C ARG A 152 16.47 16.94 3.77
N MET A 153 16.86 15.86 4.44
CA MET A 153 18.26 15.42 4.54
C MET A 153 18.79 14.86 3.20
N PHE A 154 17.94 14.16 2.46
CA PHE A 154 18.30 13.54 1.17
C PHE A 154 17.94 14.41 -0.04
N HIS A 155 17.51 15.66 0.17
CA HIS A 155 17.06 16.57 -0.92
C HIS A 155 16.05 15.87 -1.88
N LEU A 156 15.16 15.04 -1.33
CA LEU A 156 14.12 14.35 -2.07
C LEU A 156 12.89 15.24 -2.36
N ASP A 157 13.03 16.56 -2.27
CA ASP A 157 12.05 17.54 -2.78
C ASP A 157 12.05 17.53 -4.33
N GLY A 158 11.94 16.35 -4.90
CA GLY A 158 11.64 16.16 -6.30
C GLY A 158 10.23 16.67 -6.57
N ASP A 159 10.14 17.71 -7.34
CA ASP A 159 8.91 18.19 -7.96
C ASP A 159 8.28 16.95 -8.67
N ASN A 160 7.23 16.39 -8.06
CA ASN A 160 6.48 15.24 -8.62
C ASN A 160 5.65 15.69 -9.84
N LYS A 161 6.11 16.67 -10.57
CA LYS A 161 5.56 17.06 -11.87
C LYS A 161 6.09 16.06 -12.88
N MET A 162 5.18 15.31 -13.44
CA MET A 162 5.47 14.44 -14.57
C MET A 162 6.11 15.27 -15.67
N SER A 163 7.29 14.87 -16.16
CA SER A 163 7.92 15.59 -17.26
C SER A 163 7.12 15.42 -18.55
N PRO A 164 7.22 16.34 -19.50
CA PRO A 164 6.58 16.19 -20.81
C PRO A 164 6.95 14.86 -21.48
N GLU A 165 8.18 14.38 -21.30
CA GLU A 165 8.66 13.12 -21.85
C GLU A 165 7.98 11.92 -21.18
N GLU A 166 7.76 11.96 -19.85
CA GLU A 166 7.02 10.91 -19.14
C GLU A 166 5.55 10.85 -19.56
N LEU A 167 4.92 12.02 -19.81
CA LEU A 167 3.58 12.11 -20.37
C LEU A 167 3.51 11.50 -21.77
N LEU A 168 4.48 11.77 -22.64
CA LEU A 168 4.55 11.20 -23.97
C LEU A 168 4.73 9.68 -23.94
N MET A 169 5.54 9.15 -22.99
CA MET A 169 5.68 7.70 -22.79
C MET A 169 4.35 7.07 -22.40
N LEU A 170 3.62 7.68 -21.48
CA LEU A 170 2.31 7.19 -21.02
C LEU A 170 1.27 7.17 -22.14
N VAL A 171 1.24 8.21 -23.01
CA VAL A 171 0.36 8.26 -24.20
C VAL A 171 0.71 7.13 -25.15
N ASN A 172 2.01 6.85 -25.38
CA ASN A 172 2.45 5.75 -26.24
C ASN A 172 2.04 4.39 -25.67
N GLU A 173 2.14 4.17 -24.36
CA GLU A 173 1.75 2.93 -23.70
C GLU A 173 0.24 2.67 -23.85
N VAL A 174 -0.60 3.69 -23.58
CA VAL A 174 -2.06 3.61 -23.72
C VAL A 174 -2.48 3.38 -25.18
N GLN A 175 -1.73 3.95 -26.15
CA GLN A 175 -1.95 3.72 -27.58
C GLN A 175 -1.58 2.27 -27.98
N GLN A 176 -0.49 1.72 -27.41
CA GLN A 176 -0.09 0.32 -27.67
C GLN A 176 -1.06 -0.69 -27.07
N GLU A 177 -1.68 -0.36 -25.91
CA GLU A 177 -2.74 -1.17 -25.30
C GLU A 177 -4.07 -1.12 -26.09
N GLY A 178 -4.18 -0.25 -27.09
CA GLY A 178 -5.38 -0.10 -27.90
C GLY A 178 -6.52 0.64 -27.22
N SER A 179 -6.26 1.32 -26.11
CA SER A 179 -7.26 2.11 -25.37
C SER A 179 -7.58 3.44 -26.04
N ILE A 180 -6.66 3.97 -26.86
CA ILE A 180 -6.84 5.16 -27.71
C ILE A 180 -6.42 4.84 -29.14
N ASP A 181 -7.09 5.46 -30.11
CA ASP A 181 -6.75 5.33 -31.54
C ASP A 181 -5.47 6.12 -31.86
N LYS A 182 -4.89 5.79 -33.03
CA LYS A 182 -3.63 6.43 -33.48
C LYS A 182 -3.79 7.94 -33.63
N ASP A 183 -4.92 8.37 -34.22
CA ASP A 183 -5.19 9.79 -34.45
C ASP A 183 -5.39 10.56 -33.13
N GLU A 184 -6.03 9.93 -32.14
CA GLU A 184 -6.18 10.48 -30.77
C GLU A 184 -4.84 10.57 -30.05
N GLY A 185 -4.00 9.53 -30.18
CA GLY A 185 -2.66 9.53 -29.61
C GLY A 185 -1.76 10.63 -30.19
N ASP A 186 -1.79 10.83 -31.52
CA ASP A 186 -1.01 11.86 -32.21
C ASP A 186 -1.51 13.28 -31.81
N LEU A 187 -2.80 13.44 -31.61
CA LEU A 187 -3.40 14.70 -31.14
C LEU A 187 -2.94 15.05 -29.72
N LEU A 188 -2.90 14.06 -28.81
CA LEU A 188 -2.40 14.24 -27.45
C LEU A 188 -0.91 14.57 -27.44
N LYS A 189 -0.09 13.91 -28.25
CA LYS A 189 1.35 14.21 -28.39
C LYS A 189 1.59 15.63 -28.87
N ASN A 190 0.85 16.05 -29.89
CA ASN A 190 0.93 17.42 -30.42
C ASN A 190 0.49 18.46 -29.38
N ALA A 191 -0.56 18.15 -28.58
CA ALA A 191 -1.01 19.05 -27.51
C ALA A 191 0.04 19.21 -26.38
N ILE A 192 0.73 18.13 -26.02
CA ILE A 192 1.81 18.17 -25.02
C ILE A 192 2.99 19.00 -25.53
N GLY A 193 3.42 18.79 -26.81
CA GLY A 193 4.49 19.52 -27.42
C GLY A 193 4.16 20.99 -27.73
N PHE A 194 2.87 21.34 -27.82
CA PHE A 194 2.45 22.70 -28.17
C PHE A 194 2.88 23.76 -27.14
N SER A 195 2.98 23.37 -25.85
CA SER A 195 3.40 24.33 -24.79
C SER A 195 4.88 24.74 -24.89
N GLU A 196 5.70 24.00 -25.64
CA GLU A 196 7.12 24.28 -25.84
C GLU A 196 7.39 25.02 -27.17
N GLN A 197 6.39 25.08 -28.06
CA GLN A 197 6.54 25.76 -29.35
C GLN A 197 6.39 27.25 -29.21
N THR A 198 7.33 27.98 -29.81
CA THR A 198 7.29 29.44 -29.91
C THR A 198 6.58 29.86 -31.20
N ALA A 199 6.14 31.11 -31.28
CA ALA A 199 5.57 31.67 -32.51
C ALA A 199 6.54 31.61 -33.70
N GLU A 200 7.85 31.63 -33.46
CA GLU A 200 8.88 31.46 -34.46
C GLU A 200 8.90 30.06 -35.09
N ASP A 201 8.63 29.03 -34.28
CA ASP A 201 8.63 27.64 -34.76
C ASP A 201 7.45 27.35 -35.68
N ILE A 202 6.36 28.11 -35.57
CA ILE A 202 5.12 27.95 -36.34
C ILE A 202 5.09 28.90 -37.51
N LEU A 203 5.86 29.98 -37.47
CA LEU A 203 6.00 30.92 -38.61
C LEU A 203 6.70 30.23 -39.77
N CYS A 204 5.90 29.62 -40.65
CA CYS A 204 6.39 29.27 -41.96
C CYS A 204 6.87 30.53 -42.63
N LEU A 205 8.19 30.63 -42.88
CA LEU A 205 8.77 31.73 -43.64
C LEU A 205 8.21 31.70 -45.07
N LEU A 206 7.09 32.38 -45.27
CA LEU A 206 6.39 32.50 -46.55
C LEU A 206 7.27 33.21 -47.61
N TYR A 207 8.40 33.77 -47.20
CA TYR A 207 9.33 34.52 -48.05
C TYR A 207 10.61 33.79 -48.43
N THR A 208 10.79 32.52 -48.06
CA THR A 208 11.98 31.72 -48.42
C THR A 208 11.68 30.58 -49.35
N SER A 209 10.50 30.50 -49.94
CA SER A 209 10.26 29.64 -51.12
C SER A 209 10.58 30.43 -52.38
N PRO A 210 11.54 29.99 -53.22
CA PRO A 210 11.85 30.60 -54.52
C PRO A 210 10.69 30.47 -55.48
#